data_5ab078d4a49167a24035a02b718bb4c2
#
_entry.id   5ab078d4a49167a24035a02b718bb4c2
#
_cell.length_a   1.000
_cell.length_b   1.000
_cell.length_c   1.000
_cell.angle_alpha   90.00
_cell.angle_beta   90.00
_cell.angle_gamma   90.00
#
_symmetry.space_group_name_H-M   'P 1'
#
loop_
_entity.id
_entity.type
_entity.pdbx_description
1 polymer ?
#
loop_
_entity_poly.entity_id
_entity_poly.type
_entity_poly.pdbx_seq_one_letter_code
_entity_poly.pdbx_strand_id
1 'polypeptide(L)'
;MKKKRVQFMKYTFLIGLISFLSIALYPKTYNVPEFQKRAGTRYWNLQTGSRIGYSLLKAKGTKKPYPIIFLQGGPGAPIFDANIETLSNLTNYGYDVYLYDLVGCGHSNRLENMDEYTVDRHNRDLAEIIKKIGAQKVILIAQSWGAILASNYILDHKEKVEKLIFTGPGPILPINYAQKEIKAPDSLNLKATKFTNAQGSQKAYHLRARVVKFLAELFSYKLASDKEMDDFATNLNFEMNKSTVVDSSKMKLKSGYGFYVQLKTAQCFYQKMANRRKELSKCKIPILIMLGQFDGGKWGYTEEYLRLFKNHQLVIIPKAGHSIALEQPELYINSMIRFLTKQ
;
A
#
# COMPACT_ATOMS: atom_id res chain seq x y z
N MET A 1 28.34 -54.48 -0.48
CA MET A 1 27.09 -53.73 -0.01
C MET A 1 27.32 -52.23 0.16
N LYS A 2 28.34 -51.74 0.85
CA LYS A 2 28.61 -50.30 1.08
C LYS A 2 28.68 -49.45 -0.21
N LYS A 3 29.41 -49.88 -1.25
CA LYS A 3 29.54 -49.13 -2.52
C LYS A 3 28.19 -48.93 -3.23
N LYS A 4 27.33 -49.96 -3.31
CA LYS A 4 25.98 -49.87 -3.93
C LYS A 4 25.08 -48.89 -3.15
N ARG A 5 25.16 -48.86 -1.83
CA ARG A 5 24.39 -47.98 -0.97
C ARG A 5 24.80 -46.49 -1.14
N VAL A 6 26.11 -46.23 -1.25
CA VAL A 6 26.64 -44.87 -1.52
C VAL A 6 26.24 -44.40 -2.92
N GLN A 7 26.26 -45.28 -3.92
CA GLN A 7 25.85 -44.94 -5.28
C GLN A 7 24.35 -44.67 -5.37
N PHE A 8 23.52 -45.46 -4.71
CA PHE A 8 22.08 -45.21 -4.59
C PHE A 8 21.79 -43.86 -3.93
N MET A 9 22.43 -43.52 -2.81
CA MET A 9 22.29 -42.20 -2.15
C MET A 9 22.68 -41.04 -3.06
N LYS A 10 23.75 -41.17 -3.87
CA LYS A 10 24.17 -40.14 -4.83
C LYS A 10 23.11 -39.92 -5.92
N TYR A 11 22.53 -41.00 -6.47
CA TYR A 11 21.46 -40.89 -7.49
C TYR A 11 20.20 -40.28 -6.90
N THR A 12 19.79 -40.67 -5.68
CA THR A 12 18.61 -40.09 -5.00
C THR A 12 18.83 -38.60 -4.74
N PHE A 13 20.03 -38.21 -4.28
CA PHE A 13 20.38 -36.81 -4.08
C PHE A 13 20.35 -36.02 -5.41
N LEU A 14 20.93 -36.56 -6.47
CA LEU A 14 20.95 -35.93 -7.80
C LEU A 14 19.54 -35.75 -8.37
N ILE A 15 18.70 -36.77 -8.27
CA ILE A 15 17.27 -36.70 -8.69
C ILE A 15 16.54 -35.65 -7.86
N GLY A 16 16.73 -35.64 -6.55
CA GLY A 16 16.15 -34.62 -5.66
C GLY A 16 16.58 -33.20 -6.02
N LEU A 17 17.89 -33.01 -6.32
CA LEU A 17 18.44 -31.71 -6.74
C LEU A 17 17.87 -31.28 -8.09
N ILE A 18 17.79 -32.17 -9.08
CA ILE A 18 17.21 -31.87 -10.41
C ILE A 18 15.72 -31.51 -10.26
N SER A 19 14.97 -32.27 -9.49
CA SER A 19 13.55 -31.98 -9.22
C SER A 19 13.36 -30.63 -8.52
N PHE A 20 14.19 -30.34 -7.52
CA PHE A 20 14.18 -29.05 -6.83
C PHE A 20 14.48 -27.89 -7.80
N LEU A 21 15.53 -28.01 -8.60
CA LEU A 21 15.90 -27.00 -9.60
C LEU A 21 14.81 -26.82 -10.64
N SER A 22 14.19 -27.91 -11.11
CA SER A 22 13.09 -27.84 -12.07
C SER A 22 11.91 -27.05 -11.49
N ILE A 23 11.47 -27.35 -10.27
CA ILE A 23 10.36 -26.64 -9.62
C ILE A 23 10.72 -25.17 -9.32
N ALA A 24 11.98 -24.91 -8.90
CA ALA A 24 12.42 -23.59 -8.52
C ALA A 24 12.66 -22.66 -9.72
N LEU A 25 13.12 -23.20 -10.84
CA LEU A 25 13.55 -22.43 -12.02
C LEU A 25 12.47 -22.35 -13.11
N TYR A 26 11.54 -23.33 -13.17
CA TYR A 26 10.53 -23.34 -14.21
C TYR A 26 9.46 -22.24 -13.95
N PRO A 27 9.16 -21.34 -14.94
CA PRO A 27 8.15 -20.31 -14.82
C PRO A 27 6.77 -20.88 -14.47
N LYS A 28 6.04 -20.15 -13.64
CA LYS A 28 4.70 -20.55 -13.22
C LYS A 28 3.63 -19.58 -13.73
N THR A 29 2.55 -20.12 -14.27
CA THR A 29 1.33 -19.37 -14.59
C THR A 29 0.35 -19.40 -13.43
N TYR A 30 -0.39 -18.30 -13.25
CA TYR A 30 -1.39 -18.16 -12.19
C TYR A 30 -2.76 -17.92 -12.83
N ASN A 31 -3.78 -18.55 -12.26
CA ASN A 31 -5.16 -18.30 -12.66
C ASN A 31 -5.66 -17.02 -11.96
N VAL A 32 -5.34 -15.88 -12.56
CA VAL A 32 -5.77 -14.56 -12.11
C VAL A 32 -6.41 -13.82 -13.29
N PRO A 33 -7.35 -12.90 -13.05
CA PRO A 33 -7.88 -12.05 -14.10
C PRO A 33 -6.77 -11.31 -14.82
N GLU A 34 -6.88 -11.14 -16.14
CA GLU A 34 -5.98 -10.27 -16.87
C GLU A 34 -6.10 -8.84 -16.38
N PHE A 35 -4.97 -8.16 -16.19
CA PHE A 35 -4.97 -6.76 -15.78
C PHE A 35 -5.51 -5.87 -16.92
N GLN A 36 -6.71 -5.33 -16.71
CA GLN A 36 -7.38 -4.50 -17.70
C GLN A 36 -6.97 -3.04 -17.57
N LYS A 37 -6.67 -2.42 -18.71
CA LYS A 37 -6.41 -0.98 -18.75
C LYS A 37 -7.71 -0.23 -18.43
N ARG A 38 -7.68 0.59 -17.38
CA ARG A 38 -8.83 1.42 -17.01
C ARG A 38 -9.06 2.50 -18.08
N ALA A 39 -10.32 2.64 -18.53
CA ALA A 39 -10.70 3.71 -19.44
C ALA A 39 -10.38 5.09 -18.85
N GLY A 40 -9.85 5.99 -19.67
CA GLY A 40 -9.47 7.34 -19.23
C GLY A 40 -8.18 7.44 -18.40
N THR A 41 -7.42 6.32 -18.24
CA THR A 41 -6.09 6.39 -17.62
C THR A 41 -5.17 7.32 -18.40
N ARG A 42 -4.57 8.28 -17.68
CA ARG A 42 -3.58 9.24 -18.16
C ARG A 42 -2.22 8.90 -17.59
N TYR A 43 -1.17 9.53 -18.14
CA TYR A 43 0.20 9.24 -17.70
C TYR A 43 0.99 10.53 -17.47
N TRP A 44 1.79 10.52 -16.40
CA TRP A 44 2.88 11.46 -16.19
C TRP A 44 4.21 10.77 -16.46
N ASN A 45 5.05 11.36 -17.30
CA ASN A 45 6.46 11.01 -17.38
C ASN A 45 7.21 11.93 -16.42
N LEU A 46 7.84 11.36 -15.41
CA LEU A 46 8.55 12.07 -14.37
C LEU A 46 10.06 12.12 -14.67
N GLN A 47 10.75 13.14 -14.15
CA GLN A 47 12.21 13.26 -14.27
C GLN A 47 12.94 12.13 -13.55
N THR A 48 12.31 11.54 -12.54
CA THR A 48 12.80 10.34 -11.85
C THR A 48 12.89 9.11 -12.77
N GLY A 49 12.36 9.16 -14.00
CA GLY A 49 12.23 8.02 -14.92
C GLY A 49 10.95 7.21 -14.70
N SER A 50 10.11 7.58 -13.75
CA SER A 50 8.82 6.92 -13.55
C SER A 50 7.80 7.39 -14.60
N ARG A 51 7.08 6.43 -15.19
CA ARG A 51 5.88 6.68 -15.99
C ARG A 51 4.68 6.27 -15.16
N ILE A 52 3.98 7.25 -14.59
CA ILE A 52 2.92 7.06 -13.60
C ILE A 52 1.54 7.10 -14.26
N GLY A 53 0.80 5.99 -14.13
CA GLY A 53 -0.60 5.92 -14.53
C GLY A 53 -1.52 6.52 -13.47
N TYR A 54 -2.45 7.39 -13.90
CA TYR A 54 -3.38 8.04 -13.00
C TYR A 54 -4.78 8.24 -13.59
N SER A 55 -5.76 8.38 -12.71
CA SER A 55 -7.12 8.82 -13.01
C SER A 55 -7.36 10.20 -12.41
N LEU A 56 -8.01 11.08 -13.16
CA LEU A 56 -8.46 12.38 -12.70
C LEU A 56 -10.00 12.43 -12.70
N LEU A 57 -10.58 12.57 -11.50
CA LEU A 57 -11.98 12.84 -11.29
C LEU A 57 -12.14 14.36 -11.16
N LYS A 58 -12.70 14.98 -12.17
CA LYS A 58 -12.84 16.45 -12.22
C LYS A 58 -13.93 16.95 -11.28
N ALA A 59 -13.63 18.04 -10.61
CA ALA A 59 -14.59 18.80 -9.80
C ALA A 59 -15.86 19.12 -10.59
N LYS A 60 -17.01 19.07 -9.91
CA LYS A 60 -18.29 19.52 -10.41
C LYS A 60 -18.65 20.85 -9.73
N GLY A 61 -19.12 21.81 -10.51
CA GLY A 61 -19.44 23.15 -10.01
C GLY A 61 -18.19 23.99 -9.69
N THR A 62 -18.27 24.83 -8.66
CA THR A 62 -17.19 25.74 -8.28
C THR A 62 -15.97 24.96 -7.73
N LYS A 63 -14.87 25.08 -8.44
CA LYS A 63 -13.65 24.36 -8.11
C LYS A 63 -12.98 24.91 -6.85
N LYS A 64 -12.60 24.02 -5.93
CA LYS A 64 -11.78 24.32 -4.76
C LYS A 64 -10.31 24.55 -5.14
N PRO A 65 -9.57 25.41 -4.41
CA PRO A 65 -8.20 25.76 -4.77
C PRO A 65 -7.20 24.61 -4.66
N TYR A 66 -7.46 23.67 -3.74
CA TYR A 66 -6.53 22.59 -3.44
C TYR A 66 -7.12 21.23 -3.87
N PRO A 67 -6.53 20.58 -4.88
CA PRO A 67 -6.96 19.26 -5.32
C PRO A 67 -6.60 18.19 -4.29
N ILE A 68 -7.28 17.06 -4.38
CA ILE A 68 -7.04 15.88 -3.58
C ILE A 68 -6.14 14.91 -4.34
N ILE A 69 -5.15 14.33 -3.67
CA ILE A 69 -4.35 13.21 -4.18
C ILE A 69 -4.56 12.02 -3.24
N PHE A 70 -4.94 10.88 -3.80
CA PHE A 70 -5.08 9.63 -3.07
C PHE A 70 -3.79 8.81 -3.16
N LEU A 71 -3.24 8.46 -1.99
CA LEU A 71 -2.06 7.63 -1.81
C LEU A 71 -2.50 6.24 -1.37
N GLN A 72 -2.37 5.28 -2.28
CA GLN A 72 -2.80 3.90 -2.08
C GLN A 72 -1.91 3.16 -1.09
N GLY A 73 -2.49 2.16 -0.43
CA GLY A 73 -1.79 1.23 0.46
C GLY A 73 -0.98 0.16 -0.28
N GLY A 74 -0.51 -0.80 0.46
CA GLY A 74 0.27 -1.92 -0.02
C GLY A 74 1.61 -2.03 0.72
N PRO A 75 2.75 -1.51 0.22
CA PRO A 75 3.00 -0.83 -1.07
C PRO A 75 2.73 -1.72 -2.28
N GLY A 76 2.56 -1.12 -3.45
CA GLY A 76 2.42 -1.87 -4.71
C GLY A 76 1.02 -2.44 -4.99
N ALA A 77 -0.01 -2.00 -4.27
CA ALA A 77 -1.39 -2.24 -4.68
C ALA A 77 -1.82 -1.24 -5.75
N PRO A 78 -2.61 -1.66 -6.77
CA PRO A 78 -3.16 -0.74 -7.76
C PRO A 78 -4.30 0.08 -7.17
N ILE A 79 -4.66 1.18 -7.82
CA ILE A 79 -5.93 1.86 -7.53
C ILE A 79 -7.08 0.94 -7.91
N PHE A 80 -7.98 0.69 -6.97
CA PHE A 80 -9.17 -0.11 -7.18
C PHE A 80 -10.37 0.74 -7.59
N ASP A 81 -11.31 0.14 -8.34
CA ASP A 81 -12.54 0.83 -8.77
C ASP A 81 -13.33 1.35 -7.57
N ALA A 82 -13.39 0.58 -6.47
CA ALA A 82 -14.05 1.01 -5.23
C ALA A 82 -13.47 2.32 -4.66
N ASN A 83 -12.15 2.55 -4.80
CA ASN A 83 -11.56 3.84 -4.42
C ASN A 83 -12.05 4.97 -5.35
N ILE A 84 -12.13 4.70 -6.66
CA ILE A 84 -12.61 5.68 -7.64
C ILE A 84 -14.08 6.01 -7.38
N GLU A 85 -14.92 4.99 -7.25
CA GLU A 85 -16.36 5.16 -7.00
C GLU A 85 -16.61 5.97 -5.71
N THR A 86 -15.97 5.57 -4.62
CA THR A 86 -16.15 6.23 -3.32
C THR A 86 -15.65 7.67 -3.35
N LEU A 87 -14.43 7.90 -3.84
CA LEU A 87 -13.81 9.22 -3.84
C LEU A 87 -14.39 10.14 -4.92
N SER A 88 -15.10 9.61 -5.92
CA SER A 88 -15.81 10.42 -6.92
C SER A 88 -16.83 11.36 -6.30
N ASN A 89 -17.40 11.00 -5.13
CA ASN A 89 -18.34 11.84 -4.40
C ASN A 89 -17.72 13.19 -3.98
N LEU A 90 -16.39 13.27 -3.78
CA LEU A 90 -15.72 14.52 -3.43
C LEU A 90 -15.76 15.55 -4.57
N THR A 91 -15.96 15.10 -5.81
CA THR A 91 -16.09 16.01 -6.95
C THR A 91 -17.34 16.89 -6.85
N ASN A 92 -18.42 16.40 -6.22
CA ASN A 92 -19.64 17.16 -5.99
C ASN A 92 -19.42 18.35 -5.02
N TYR A 93 -18.32 18.33 -4.28
CA TYR A 93 -17.90 19.40 -3.35
C TYR A 93 -16.84 20.31 -3.93
N GLY A 94 -16.60 20.20 -5.24
CA GLY A 94 -15.67 21.07 -5.98
C GLY A 94 -14.21 20.60 -5.95
N TYR A 95 -13.89 19.39 -5.53
CA TYR A 95 -12.52 18.89 -5.52
C TYR A 95 -12.19 18.14 -6.82
N ASP A 96 -11.07 18.51 -7.47
CA ASP A 96 -10.38 17.60 -8.38
C ASP A 96 -9.73 16.48 -7.56
N VAL A 97 -9.93 15.22 -7.95
CA VAL A 97 -9.35 14.06 -7.23
C VAL A 97 -8.43 13.28 -8.15
N TYR A 98 -7.16 13.20 -7.78
CA TYR A 98 -6.13 12.43 -8.48
C TYR A 98 -5.89 11.11 -7.74
N LEU A 99 -6.01 10.00 -8.45
CA LEU A 99 -5.66 8.67 -7.96
C LEU A 99 -4.59 8.11 -8.90
N TYR A 100 -3.45 7.72 -8.37
CA TYR A 100 -2.34 7.22 -9.18
C TYR A 100 -1.79 5.91 -8.64
N ASP A 101 -1.30 5.07 -9.55
CA ASP A 101 -0.58 3.86 -9.21
C ASP A 101 0.90 4.20 -8.97
N LEU A 102 1.49 3.70 -7.88
CA LEU A 102 2.93 3.84 -7.65
C LEU A 102 3.73 3.25 -8.81
N VAL A 103 4.94 3.76 -9.06
CA VAL A 103 5.86 3.07 -9.97
C VAL A 103 6.05 1.63 -9.50
N GLY A 104 5.92 0.68 -10.41
CA GLY A 104 6.02 -0.74 -10.11
C GLY A 104 4.69 -1.49 -9.95
N CYS A 105 3.52 -0.83 -10.01
CA CYS A 105 2.23 -1.50 -9.95
C CYS A 105 1.19 -0.85 -10.88
N GLY A 106 0.04 -1.48 -11.00
CA GLY A 106 -1.10 -0.96 -11.76
C GLY A 106 -0.71 -0.56 -13.19
N HIS A 107 -1.13 0.63 -13.59
CA HIS A 107 -0.86 1.22 -14.91
C HIS A 107 0.52 1.88 -15.02
N SER A 108 1.27 2.00 -13.92
CA SER A 108 2.61 2.58 -13.93
C SER A 108 3.65 1.58 -14.45
N ASN A 109 4.78 2.08 -14.97
CA ASN A 109 5.84 1.21 -15.46
C ASN A 109 6.50 0.40 -14.33
N ARG A 110 7.13 -0.71 -14.70
CA ARG A 110 8.03 -1.49 -13.83
C ARG A 110 9.45 -0.99 -14.06
N LEU A 111 10.22 -0.86 -12.96
CA LEU A 111 11.63 -0.51 -13.04
C LEU A 111 12.45 -1.77 -13.26
N GLU A 112 13.48 -1.69 -14.10
CA GLU A 112 14.41 -2.80 -14.28
C GLU A 112 15.26 -3.01 -13.04
N ASN A 113 15.82 -1.93 -12.52
CA ASN A 113 16.52 -1.95 -11.25
C ASN A 113 15.54 -1.88 -10.08
N MET A 114 15.30 -3.03 -9.46
CA MET A 114 14.36 -3.11 -8.35
C MET A 114 14.82 -2.39 -7.07
N ASP A 115 16.12 -2.11 -6.92
CA ASP A 115 16.66 -1.40 -5.75
C ASP A 115 16.24 0.08 -5.73
N GLU A 116 15.71 0.57 -6.85
CA GLU A 116 15.12 1.90 -6.91
C GLU A 116 13.73 1.99 -6.28
N TYR A 117 13.07 0.88 -5.96
CA TYR A 117 11.79 0.89 -5.24
C TYR A 117 12.01 1.23 -3.76
N THR A 118 12.18 2.50 -3.46
CA THR A 118 12.42 3.04 -2.11
C THR A 118 11.35 4.04 -1.71
N VAL A 119 11.21 4.29 -0.40
CA VAL A 119 10.33 5.37 0.10
C VAL A 119 10.76 6.73 -0.45
N ASP A 120 12.06 6.97 -0.55
CA ASP A 120 12.61 8.20 -1.12
C ASP A 120 12.24 8.37 -2.60
N ARG A 121 12.31 7.29 -3.40
CA ARG A 121 11.86 7.31 -4.80
C ARG A 121 10.39 7.69 -4.90
N HIS A 122 9.52 7.07 -4.11
CA HIS A 122 8.09 7.38 -4.11
C HIS A 122 7.81 8.81 -3.63
N ASN A 123 8.59 9.34 -2.69
CA ASN A 123 8.50 10.74 -2.26
C ASN A 123 8.89 11.72 -3.37
N ARG A 124 9.97 11.44 -4.10
CA ARG A 124 10.38 12.25 -5.28
C ARG A 124 9.32 12.20 -6.38
N ASP A 125 8.76 11.04 -6.65
CA ASP A 125 7.66 10.89 -7.61
C ASP A 125 6.44 11.73 -7.18
N LEU A 126 6.05 11.69 -5.88
CA LEU A 126 4.94 12.49 -5.36
C LEU A 126 5.21 13.99 -5.48
N ALA A 127 6.43 14.44 -5.18
CA ALA A 127 6.81 15.84 -5.33
C ALA A 127 6.70 16.33 -6.78
N GLU A 128 7.15 15.53 -7.74
CA GLU A 128 7.00 15.86 -9.17
C GLU A 128 5.54 15.81 -9.64
N ILE A 129 4.73 14.86 -9.15
CA ILE A 129 3.30 14.80 -9.44
C ILE A 129 2.62 16.09 -8.98
N ILE A 130 2.89 16.54 -7.75
CA ILE A 130 2.32 17.79 -7.21
C ILE A 130 2.76 18.98 -8.05
N LYS A 131 4.03 19.03 -8.47
CA LYS A 131 4.54 20.06 -9.39
C LYS A 131 3.81 20.05 -10.74
N LYS A 132 3.58 18.85 -11.33
CA LYS A 132 2.86 18.71 -12.61
C LYS A 132 1.37 19.07 -12.51
N ILE A 133 0.73 18.85 -11.37
CA ILE A 133 -0.64 19.31 -11.10
C ILE A 133 -0.71 20.84 -11.07
N GLY A 134 0.37 21.51 -10.68
CA GLY A 134 0.48 22.98 -10.65
C GLY A 134 -0.29 23.64 -9.52
N ALA A 135 -0.73 22.90 -8.52
CA ALA A 135 -1.44 23.43 -7.36
C ALA A 135 -0.46 24.02 -6.34
N GLN A 136 -0.85 25.12 -5.69
CA GLN A 136 -0.06 25.73 -4.62
C GLN A 136 0.08 24.75 -3.44
N LYS A 137 -1.03 24.11 -3.06
CA LYS A 137 -1.09 23.05 -2.05
C LYS A 137 -2.03 21.95 -2.53
N VAL A 138 -1.94 20.80 -1.89
CA VAL A 138 -2.82 19.65 -2.11
C VAL A 138 -3.39 19.13 -0.80
N ILE A 139 -4.46 18.37 -0.88
CA ILE A 139 -4.99 17.56 0.22
C ILE A 139 -4.55 16.12 -0.05
N LEU A 140 -3.95 15.44 0.93
CA LEU A 140 -3.56 14.05 0.80
C LEU A 140 -4.54 13.16 1.54
N ILE A 141 -5.12 12.18 0.84
CA ILE A 141 -5.84 11.05 1.43
C ILE A 141 -4.91 9.84 1.33
N ALA A 142 -4.51 9.29 2.45
CA ALA A 142 -3.44 8.32 2.52
C ALA A 142 -3.88 7.05 3.28
N GLN A 143 -3.99 5.94 2.55
CA GLN A 143 -4.43 4.67 3.09
C GLN A 143 -3.24 3.77 3.45
N SER A 144 -3.24 3.19 4.65
CA SER A 144 -2.28 2.15 5.05
C SER A 144 -0.82 2.58 4.83
N TRP A 145 -0.09 1.93 3.93
CA TRP A 145 1.27 2.32 3.55
C TRP A 145 1.33 3.73 2.94
N GLY A 146 0.26 4.17 2.27
CA GLY A 146 0.15 5.56 1.79
C GLY A 146 0.32 6.59 2.91
N ALA A 147 -0.08 6.26 4.15
CA ALA A 147 0.15 7.12 5.31
C ALA A 147 1.64 7.22 5.69
N ILE A 148 2.41 6.15 5.48
CA ILE A 148 3.87 6.17 5.64
C ILE A 148 4.48 7.14 4.63
N LEU A 149 4.07 7.04 3.37
CA LEU A 149 4.52 7.93 2.30
C LEU A 149 4.18 9.40 2.62
N ALA A 150 2.93 9.69 2.99
CA ALA A 150 2.50 11.04 3.34
C ALA A 150 3.26 11.59 4.54
N SER A 151 3.46 10.78 5.58
CA SER A 151 4.21 11.19 6.79
C SER A 151 5.67 11.52 6.48
N ASN A 152 6.31 10.78 5.57
CA ASN A 152 7.65 11.10 5.10
C ASN A 152 7.65 12.35 4.22
N TYR A 153 6.68 12.50 3.33
CA TYR A 153 6.58 13.64 2.43
C TYR A 153 6.49 14.98 3.18
N ILE A 154 5.63 15.05 4.21
CA ILE A 154 5.44 16.30 4.98
C ILE A 154 6.65 16.69 5.85
N LEU A 155 7.61 15.82 6.07
CA LEU A 155 8.84 16.19 6.76
C LEU A 155 9.61 17.29 6.02
N ASP A 156 9.59 17.23 4.69
CA ASP A 156 10.38 18.14 3.84
C ASP A 156 9.50 19.07 3.00
N HIS A 157 8.16 18.80 2.90
CA HIS A 157 7.23 19.50 2.02
C HIS A 157 5.89 19.86 2.70
N LYS A 158 5.91 20.15 4.00
CA LYS A 158 4.69 20.46 4.78
C LYS A 158 3.90 21.65 4.23
N GLU A 159 4.60 22.63 3.62
CA GLU A 159 4.01 23.82 3.02
C GLU A 159 3.18 23.51 1.77
N LYS A 160 3.37 22.33 1.17
CA LYS A 160 2.61 21.84 0.01
C LYS A 160 1.33 21.10 0.38
N VAL A 161 1.07 20.88 1.67
CA VAL A 161 -0.08 20.10 2.12
C VAL A 161 -1.01 20.98 2.97
N GLU A 162 -2.27 21.04 2.56
CA GLU A 162 -3.32 21.82 3.25
C GLU A 162 -4.00 21.01 4.35
N LYS A 163 -4.41 19.78 4.05
CA LYS A 163 -5.04 18.84 4.99
C LYS A 163 -4.54 17.42 4.72
N LEU A 164 -4.54 16.58 5.76
CA LEU A 164 -4.23 15.15 5.68
C LEU A 164 -5.41 14.31 6.14
N ILE A 165 -5.66 13.22 5.44
CA ILE A 165 -6.61 12.19 5.85
C ILE A 165 -5.90 10.87 5.84
N PHE A 166 -5.70 10.27 7.00
CA PHE A 166 -5.11 8.95 7.17
C PHE A 166 -6.20 7.90 7.38
N THR A 167 -6.12 6.79 6.67
CA THR A 167 -7.05 5.68 6.78
C THR A 167 -6.28 4.42 7.09
N GLY A 168 -6.50 3.83 8.28
CA GLY A 168 -5.76 2.67 8.74
C GLY A 168 -4.24 2.86 8.64
N PRO A 169 -3.65 3.91 9.24
CA PRO A 169 -2.27 4.28 8.96
C PRO A 169 -1.29 3.18 9.35
N GLY A 170 -0.30 2.92 8.49
CA GLY A 170 0.87 2.12 8.81
C GLY A 170 1.78 2.82 9.84
N PRO A 171 2.83 2.14 10.35
CA PRO A 171 3.72 2.71 11.36
C PRO A 171 4.51 3.91 10.84
N ILE A 172 4.85 4.85 11.72
CA ILE A 172 5.80 5.93 11.39
C ILE A 172 7.22 5.36 11.34
N LEU A 173 7.98 5.71 10.29
CA LEU A 173 9.35 5.26 10.13
C LEU A 173 10.37 6.16 10.89
N PRO A 174 11.46 5.57 11.38
CA PRO A 174 11.72 4.14 11.57
C PRO A 174 10.73 3.54 12.55
N ILE A 175 10.37 2.26 12.37
CA ILE A 175 9.35 1.63 13.22
C ILE A 175 9.81 1.62 14.69
N ASN A 176 8.97 2.16 15.56
CA ASN A 176 9.10 1.94 17.00
C ASN A 176 8.31 0.69 17.40
N TYR A 177 9.00 -0.43 17.53
CA TYR A 177 8.37 -1.71 17.83
C TYR A 177 7.68 -1.76 19.20
N ALA A 178 8.07 -0.92 20.16
CA ALA A 178 7.41 -0.82 21.46
C ALA A 178 5.93 -0.38 21.33
N GLN A 179 5.56 0.31 20.25
CA GLN A 179 4.17 0.69 20.00
C GLN A 179 3.23 -0.53 19.84
N LYS A 180 3.74 -1.71 19.49
CA LYS A 180 2.91 -2.93 19.35
C LYS A 180 2.23 -3.35 20.66
N GLU A 181 2.81 -2.98 21.78
CA GLU A 181 2.34 -3.38 23.12
C GLU A 181 1.26 -2.42 23.67
N ILE A 182 1.06 -1.27 23.04
CA ILE A 182 0.04 -0.30 23.44
C ILE A 182 -1.33 -0.83 23.07
N LYS A 183 -2.18 -1.01 24.09
CA LYS A 183 -3.57 -1.45 23.90
C LYS A 183 -4.48 -0.27 23.61
N ALA A 184 -5.49 -0.52 22.80
CA ALA A 184 -6.55 0.46 22.57
C ALA A 184 -7.39 0.67 23.84
N PRO A 185 -7.85 1.90 24.10
CA PRO A 185 -8.88 2.13 25.11
C PRO A 185 -10.16 1.36 24.77
N ASP A 186 -10.78 0.77 25.79
CA ASP A 186 -12.03 -0.01 25.62
C ASP A 186 -13.17 0.84 25.02
N SER A 187 -13.17 2.14 25.30
CA SER A 187 -14.15 3.10 24.75
C SER A 187 -14.17 3.17 23.22
N LEU A 188 -13.09 2.79 22.54
CA LEU A 188 -13.05 2.74 21.08
C LEU A 188 -13.73 1.50 20.50
N ASN A 189 -14.02 0.48 21.33
CA ASN A 189 -14.68 -0.76 20.93
C ASN A 189 -14.05 -1.42 19.68
N LEU A 190 -12.72 -1.37 19.57
CA LEU A 190 -11.99 -2.05 18.49
C LEU A 190 -12.07 -3.56 18.67
N LYS A 191 -12.15 -4.28 17.56
CA LYS A 191 -12.34 -5.74 17.55
C LYS A 191 -11.28 -6.42 16.71
N ALA A 192 -10.94 -7.66 17.08
CA ALA A 192 -10.00 -8.47 16.30
C ALA A 192 -10.60 -8.91 14.96
N THR A 193 -9.74 -9.07 13.95
CA THR A 193 -10.06 -9.67 12.66
C THR A 193 -10.17 -11.20 12.76
N LYS A 194 -10.96 -11.82 11.87
CA LYS A 194 -11.06 -13.29 11.78
C LYS A 194 -9.81 -13.94 11.17
N PHE A 195 -9.11 -13.22 10.32
CA PHE A 195 -7.93 -13.68 9.59
C PHE A 195 -6.73 -12.78 9.87
N THR A 196 -5.54 -13.29 9.61
CA THR A 196 -4.28 -12.55 9.71
C THR A 196 -3.54 -12.56 8.38
N ASN A 197 -2.73 -11.53 8.12
CA ASN A 197 -1.85 -11.48 6.95
C ASN A 197 -0.90 -12.69 6.90
N ALA A 198 -0.43 -13.17 8.06
CA ALA A 198 0.47 -14.32 8.13
C ALA A 198 -0.20 -15.61 7.61
N GLN A 199 -1.45 -15.86 7.96
CA GLN A 199 -2.21 -17.02 7.45
C GLN A 199 -2.36 -16.94 5.92
N GLY A 200 -2.72 -15.77 5.37
CA GLY A 200 -2.83 -15.57 3.92
C GLY A 200 -1.48 -15.75 3.20
N SER A 201 -0.42 -15.19 3.76
CA SER A 201 0.93 -15.34 3.23
C SER A 201 1.38 -16.81 3.22
N GLN A 202 1.18 -17.54 4.32
CA GLN A 202 1.53 -18.96 4.41
C GLN A 202 0.80 -19.79 3.34
N LYS A 203 -0.47 -19.49 3.09
CA LYS A 203 -1.28 -20.18 2.09
C LYS A 203 -0.81 -19.94 0.65
N ALA A 204 -0.39 -18.71 0.35
CA ALA A 204 -0.02 -18.31 -1.02
C ALA A 204 1.41 -18.72 -1.43
N TYR A 205 2.39 -18.68 -0.50
CA TYR A 205 3.79 -18.92 -0.83
C TYR A 205 4.09 -20.41 -1.12
N HIS A 206 4.56 -20.68 -2.33
CA HIS A 206 5.10 -21.97 -2.77
C HIS A 206 6.62 -21.87 -3.03
N LEU A 207 7.28 -23.01 -3.32
CA LEU A 207 8.74 -23.10 -3.42
C LEU A 207 9.33 -22.06 -4.40
N ARG A 208 8.85 -22.00 -5.64
CA ARG A 208 9.35 -21.05 -6.64
C ARG A 208 9.24 -19.60 -6.17
N ALA A 209 8.09 -19.19 -5.63
CA ALA A 209 7.91 -17.82 -5.13
C ALA A 209 8.87 -17.49 -3.97
N ARG A 210 9.18 -18.49 -3.11
CA ARG A 210 10.18 -18.34 -2.04
C ARG A 210 11.59 -18.17 -2.59
N VAL A 211 11.96 -18.92 -3.63
CA VAL A 211 13.28 -18.80 -4.28
C VAL A 211 13.39 -17.45 -4.99
N VAL A 212 12.37 -17.04 -5.75
CA VAL A 212 12.34 -15.71 -6.41
C VAL A 212 12.46 -14.60 -5.38
N LYS A 213 11.69 -14.67 -4.29
CA LYS A 213 11.76 -13.71 -3.19
C LYS A 213 13.17 -13.64 -2.59
N PHE A 214 13.75 -14.78 -2.26
CA PHE A 214 15.09 -14.88 -1.67
C PHE A 214 16.16 -14.23 -2.57
N LEU A 215 16.16 -14.55 -3.87
CA LEU A 215 17.13 -13.97 -4.82
C LEU A 215 16.90 -12.46 -5.01
N ALA A 216 15.65 -12.01 -5.03
CA ALA A 216 15.34 -10.61 -5.13
C ALA A 216 15.71 -9.81 -3.86
N GLU A 217 15.55 -10.39 -2.67
CA GLU A 217 15.90 -9.73 -1.41
C GLU A 217 17.41 -9.65 -1.18
N LEU A 218 18.12 -10.73 -1.47
CA LEU A 218 19.53 -10.84 -1.10
C LEU A 218 20.48 -10.35 -2.20
N PHE A 219 20.12 -10.57 -3.47
CA PHE A 219 20.99 -10.30 -4.62
C PHE A 219 20.42 -9.27 -5.59
N SER A 220 19.25 -8.71 -5.30
CA SER A 220 18.52 -7.80 -6.21
C SER A 220 18.36 -8.39 -7.62
N TYR A 221 18.15 -9.71 -7.69
CA TYR A 221 18.05 -10.46 -8.94
C TYR A 221 16.61 -10.90 -9.24
N LYS A 222 16.10 -10.50 -10.41
CA LYS A 222 14.78 -10.91 -10.93
C LYS A 222 14.90 -12.27 -11.61
N LEU A 223 14.73 -13.37 -10.88
CA LEU A 223 14.67 -14.73 -11.46
C LEU A 223 13.41 -14.94 -12.31
N ALA A 224 12.34 -14.24 -12.00
CA ALA A 224 11.05 -14.31 -12.69
C ALA A 224 10.68 -12.96 -13.30
N SER A 225 9.88 -12.99 -14.38
CA SER A 225 9.37 -11.77 -15.01
C SER A 225 8.46 -10.98 -14.07
N ASP A 226 8.34 -9.67 -14.32
CA ASP A 226 7.37 -8.83 -13.59
C ASP A 226 5.97 -9.42 -13.70
N LYS A 227 5.54 -9.86 -14.91
CA LYS A 227 4.21 -10.45 -15.11
C LYS A 227 3.98 -11.68 -14.24
N GLU A 228 4.91 -12.65 -14.22
CA GLU A 228 4.77 -13.85 -13.39
C GLU A 228 4.60 -13.50 -11.92
N MET A 229 5.43 -12.56 -11.44
CA MET A 229 5.43 -12.21 -10.02
C MET A 229 4.28 -11.26 -9.65
N ASP A 230 3.80 -10.43 -10.55
CA ASP A 230 2.62 -9.59 -10.34
C ASP A 230 1.34 -10.45 -10.27
N ASP A 231 1.25 -11.51 -11.09
CA ASP A 231 0.18 -12.50 -11.01
C ASP A 231 0.24 -13.27 -9.68
N PHE A 232 1.46 -13.65 -9.24
CA PHE A 232 1.65 -14.21 -7.90
C PHE A 232 1.24 -13.22 -6.79
N ALA A 233 1.66 -11.95 -6.89
CA ALA A 233 1.30 -10.92 -5.92
C ALA A 233 -0.21 -10.70 -5.85
N THR A 234 -0.92 -10.84 -6.96
CA THR A 234 -2.38 -10.81 -7.01
C THR A 234 -2.99 -11.89 -6.12
N ASN A 235 -2.57 -13.14 -6.25
CA ASN A 235 -3.03 -14.23 -5.39
C ASN A 235 -2.60 -14.05 -3.93
N LEU A 236 -1.35 -13.65 -3.70
CA LEU A 236 -0.81 -13.38 -2.37
C LEU A 236 -1.64 -12.33 -1.63
N ASN A 237 -1.87 -11.18 -2.28
CA ASN A 237 -2.62 -10.10 -1.67
C ASN A 237 -4.10 -10.44 -1.51
N PHE A 238 -4.70 -11.23 -2.41
CA PHE A 238 -6.06 -11.71 -2.21
C PHE A 238 -6.19 -12.54 -0.92
N GLU A 239 -5.26 -13.47 -0.68
CA GLU A 239 -5.27 -14.29 0.55
C GLU A 239 -4.94 -13.45 1.79
N MET A 240 -3.96 -12.55 1.72
CA MET A 240 -3.60 -11.68 2.85
C MET A 240 -4.71 -10.69 3.20
N ASN A 241 -5.36 -10.10 2.19
CA ASN A 241 -6.37 -9.06 2.39
C ASN A 241 -7.70 -9.59 2.97
N LYS A 242 -7.89 -10.90 3.12
CA LYS A 242 -8.98 -11.46 3.93
C LYS A 242 -8.95 -10.96 5.38
N SER A 243 -7.78 -10.55 5.86
CA SER A 243 -7.61 -9.91 7.17
C SER A 243 -8.03 -8.44 7.22
N THR A 244 -8.26 -7.80 6.07
CA THR A 244 -8.57 -6.38 5.96
C THR A 244 -10.07 -6.09 5.91
N VAL A 245 -10.90 -7.11 5.91
CA VAL A 245 -12.36 -7.02 5.83
C VAL A 245 -13.03 -7.85 6.93
N VAL A 246 -14.22 -7.47 7.31
CA VAL A 246 -15.09 -8.21 8.22
C VAL A 246 -15.70 -9.43 7.52
N ASP A 247 -16.11 -9.22 6.25
CA ASP A 247 -16.73 -10.23 5.41
C ASP A 247 -15.89 -10.46 4.13
N SER A 248 -15.07 -11.51 4.16
CA SER A 248 -14.20 -11.85 3.03
C SER A 248 -14.95 -12.39 1.80
N SER A 249 -16.24 -12.73 1.91
CA SER A 249 -17.05 -13.18 0.77
C SER A 249 -17.29 -12.04 -0.24
N LYS A 250 -17.20 -10.80 0.19
CA LYS A 250 -17.34 -9.60 -0.66
C LYS A 250 -16.09 -9.29 -1.48
N MET A 251 -14.98 -9.93 -1.19
CA MET A 251 -13.73 -9.68 -1.89
C MET A 251 -13.76 -10.30 -3.29
N LYS A 252 -13.21 -9.55 -4.24
CA LYS A 252 -12.98 -10.03 -5.61
C LYS A 252 -11.49 -10.08 -5.89
N LEU A 253 -11.04 -11.14 -6.58
CA LEU A 253 -9.67 -11.22 -7.07
C LEU A 253 -9.46 -10.17 -8.15
N LYS A 254 -8.51 -9.25 -7.94
CA LYS A 254 -8.21 -8.15 -8.87
C LYS A 254 -6.71 -8.07 -9.09
N SER A 255 -6.31 -8.05 -10.36
CA SER A 255 -4.92 -7.94 -10.80
C SER A 255 -4.38 -6.50 -10.73
N GLY A 256 -3.08 -6.38 -10.96
CA GLY A 256 -2.39 -5.10 -11.00
C GLY A 256 -1.43 -4.86 -9.84
N TYR A 257 -1.36 -5.76 -8.86
CA TYR A 257 -0.33 -5.70 -7.83
C TYR A 257 1.06 -5.79 -8.44
N GLY A 258 2.03 -5.10 -7.85
CA GLY A 258 3.44 -5.19 -8.22
C GLY A 258 4.23 -5.94 -7.16
N PHE A 259 4.80 -7.10 -7.50
CA PHE A 259 5.54 -7.91 -6.56
C PHE A 259 6.85 -7.26 -6.11
N TYR A 260 7.69 -6.85 -7.07
CA TYR A 260 9.02 -6.34 -6.75
C TYR A 260 8.97 -4.99 -6.05
N VAL A 261 8.02 -4.10 -6.41
CA VAL A 261 7.82 -2.86 -5.67
C VAL A 261 7.31 -3.14 -4.25
N GLN A 262 6.38 -4.10 -4.07
CA GLN A 262 5.91 -4.49 -2.75
C GLN A 262 7.07 -5.01 -1.89
N LEU A 263 7.89 -5.90 -2.45
CA LEU A 263 9.00 -6.53 -1.76
C LEU A 263 10.07 -5.51 -1.34
N LYS A 264 10.58 -4.74 -2.29
CA LYS A 264 11.70 -3.82 -2.06
C LYS A 264 11.29 -2.60 -1.23
N THR A 265 10.13 -2.02 -1.51
CA THR A 265 9.64 -0.89 -0.70
C THR A 265 9.37 -1.31 0.74
N ALA A 266 8.87 -2.54 0.99
CA ALA A 266 8.68 -3.04 2.35
C ALA A 266 10.01 -3.24 3.12
N GLN A 267 11.15 -3.35 2.45
CA GLN A 267 12.45 -3.40 3.13
C GLN A 267 12.76 -2.12 3.90
N CYS A 268 12.12 -0.99 3.60
CA CYS A 268 12.24 0.24 4.37
C CYS A 268 11.90 0.06 5.86
N PHE A 269 11.07 -0.94 6.21
CA PHE A 269 10.71 -1.24 7.59
C PHE A 269 11.90 -1.71 8.43
N TYR A 270 12.95 -2.21 7.79
CA TYR A 270 14.14 -2.76 8.43
C TYR A 270 15.38 -1.87 8.23
N GLN A 271 15.26 -0.80 7.43
CA GLN A 271 16.38 0.11 7.17
C GLN A 271 16.62 1.04 8.35
N LYS A 272 17.90 1.39 8.58
CA LYS A 272 18.24 2.45 9.51
C LYS A 272 17.87 3.79 8.88
N MET A 273 16.89 4.46 9.45
CA MET A 273 16.44 5.79 9.07
C MET A 273 16.57 6.74 10.24
N ALA A 274 16.76 8.03 9.96
CA ALA A 274 16.77 9.06 11.00
C ALA A 274 15.39 9.14 11.67
N ASN A 275 15.37 9.22 13.01
CA ASN A 275 14.13 9.41 13.75
C ASN A 275 13.73 10.90 13.73
N ARG A 276 12.77 11.23 12.87
CA ARG A 276 12.30 12.62 12.67
C ARG A 276 10.95 12.91 13.36
N ARG A 277 10.57 12.14 14.38
CA ARG A 277 9.31 12.31 15.13
C ARG A 277 9.18 13.70 15.77
N LYS A 278 10.29 14.26 16.25
CA LYS A 278 10.32 15.64 16.78
C LYS A 278 9.93 16.68 15.73
N GLU A 279 10.21 16.42 14.46
CA GLU A 279 9.82 17.31 13.36
C GLU A 279 8.34 17.12 13.03
N LEU A 280 7.86 15.87 12.98
CA LEU A 280 6.43 15.56 12.79
C LEU A 280 5.57 16.18 13.89
N SER A 281 6.03 16.20 15.15
CA SER A 281 5.26 16.78 16.27
C SER A 281 5.09 18.30 16.18
N LYS A 282 5.84 18.97 15.31
CA LYS A 282 5.70 20.39 15.01
C LYS A 282 4.73 20.67 13.85
N CYS A 283 4.19 19.63 13.24
CA CYS A 283 3.25 19.74 12.14
C CYS A 283 1.92 20.32 12.66
N LYS A 284 1.45 21.39 11.99
CA LYS A 284 0.17 22.07 12.32
C LYS A 284 -0.94 21.75 11.31
N ILE A 285 -0.66 20.96 10.30
CA ILE A 285 -1.63 20.58 9.26
C ILE A 285 -2.83 19.91 9.95
N PRO A 286 -4.08 20.29 9.62
CA PRO A 286 -5.26 19.60 10.12
C PRO A 286 -5.29 18.15 9.60
N ILE A 287 -5.57 17.19 10.50
CA ILE A 287 -5.51 15.77 10.20
C ILE A 287 -6.79 15.06 10.61
N LEU A 288 -7.35 14.25 9.71
CA LEU A 288 -8.36 13.25 10.03
C LEU A 288 -7.71 11.87 10.03
N ILE A 289 -7.91 11.11 11.10
CA ILE A 289 -7.49 9.70 11.19
C ILE A 289 -8.73 8.84 11.26
N MET A 290 -8.86 7.88 10.35
CA MET A 290 -9.98 6.95 10.31
C MET A 290 -9.51 5.52 10.44
N LEU A 291 -10.19 4.75 11.30
CA LEU A 291 -9.98 3.31 11.45
C LEU A 291 -11.30 2.58 11.29
N GLY A 292 -11.24 1.40 10.68
CA GLY A 292 -12.34 0.45 10.81
C GLY A 292 -12.36 -0.15 12.23
N GLN A 293 -13.54 -0.43 12.76
CA GLN A 293 -13.71 -1.07 14.08
C GLN A 293 -12.98 -2.42 14.17
N PHE A 294 -12.82 -3.10 13.04
CA PHE A 294 -12.13 -4.38 12.89
C PHE A 294 -10.80 -4.22 12.13
N ASP A 295 -10.14 -3.06 12.24
CA ASP A 295 -8.82 -2.89 11.64
C ASP A 295 -7.79 -3.76 12.37
N GLY A 296 -7.18 -4.69 11.64
CA GLY A 296 -6.17 -5.62 12.19
C GLY A 296 -4.81 -4.98 12.50
N GLY A 297 -4.64 -3.69 12.22
CA GLY A 297 -3.44 -2.92 12.56
C GLY A 297 -3.23 -2.84 14.08
N LYS A 298 -1.98 -2.70 14.49
CA LYS A 298 -1.66 -2.52 15.91
C LYS A 298 -2.03 -1.09 16.33
N TRP A 299 -2.94 -0.98 17.32
CA TRP A 299 -3.43 0.31 17.82
C TRP A 299 -2.32 1.30 18.14
N GLY A 300 -1.23 0.87 18.79
CA GLY A 300 -0.16 1.75 19.18
C GLY A 300 0.51 2.48 18.00
N TYR A 301 0.45 1.94 16.80
CA TYR A 301 0.91 2.68 15.61
C TYR A 301 -0.04 3.84 15.28
N THR A 302 -1.34 3.66 15.41
CA THR A 302 -2.30 4.76 15.26
C THR A 302 -2.21 5.76 16.41
N GLU A 303 -2.06 5.28 17.65
CA GLU A 303 -1.84 6.13 18.83
C GLU A 303 -0.64 7.04 18.64
N GLU A 304 0.42 6.55 18.02
CA GLU A 304 1.59 7.37 17.73
C GLU A 304 1.26 8.58 16.85
N TYR A 305 0.40 8.42 15.84
CA TYR A 305 -0.11 9.56 15.05
C TYR A 305 -0.89 10.55 15.91
N LEU A 306 -1.81 10.05 16.75
CA LEU A 306 -2.61 10.91 17.65
C LEU A 306 -1.71 11.70 18.61
N ARG A 307 -0.67 11.09 19.13
CA ARG A 307 0.26 11.72 20.06
C ARG A 307 1.16 12.75 19.39
N LEU A 308 1.61 12.48 18.15
CA LEU A 308 2.53 13.36 17.43
C LEU A 308 1.80 14.55 16.78
N PHE A 309 0.66 14.32 16.15
CA PHE A 309 -0.07 15.34 15.43
C PHE A 309 -1.15 15.97 16.31
N LYS A 310 -0.87 17.17 16.84
CA LYS A 310 -1.76 17.83 17.82
C LYS A 310 -3.09 18.29 17.24
N ASN A 311 -3.14 18.66 15.96
CA ASN A 311 -4.36 19.09 15.26
C ASN A 311 -5.01 17.91 14.55
N HIS A 312 -5.56 16.98 15.29
CA HIS A 312 -6.16 15.77 14.73
C HIS A 312 -7.62 15.55 15.16
N GLN A 313 -8.33 14.77 14.36
CA GLN A 313 -9.63 14.16 14.67
C GLN A 313 -9.49 12.64 14.44
N LEU A 314 -10.06 11.83 15.33
CA LEU A 314 -10.16 10.37 15.18
C LEU A 314 -11.62 9.98 14.92
N VAL A 315 -11.82 9.10 13.93
CA VAL A 315 -13.13 8.51 13.63
C VAL A 315 -12.98 7.01 13.51
N ILE A 316 -13.74 6.26 14.31
CA ILE A 316 -13.86 4.81 14.20
C ILE A 316 -15.10 4.49 13.36
N ILE A 317 -14.92 3.76 12.26
CA ILE A 317 -16.00 3.36 11.36
C ILE A 317 -16.51 1.98 11.79
N PRO A 318 -17.77 1.89 12.25
CA PRO A 318 -18.34 0.63 12.72
C PRO A 318 -18.50 -0.38 11.57
N LYS A 319 -18.45 -1.67 11.90
CA LYS A 319 -18.65 -2.78 10.95
C LYS A 319 -17.72 -2.72 9.72
N ALA A 320 -16.54 -2.12 9.86
CA ALA A 320 -15.51 -2.11 8.82
C ALA A 320 -14.18 -2.63 9.36
N GLY A 321 -13.44 -3.32 8.50
CA GLY A 321 -12.03 -3.64 8.71
C GLY A 321 -11.13 -2.54 8.15
N HIS A 322 -9.93 -2.91 7.75
CA HIS A 322 -8.94 -2.01 7.14
C HIS A 322 -9.41 -1.42 5.77
N SER A 323 -10.23 -2.18 5.04
CA SER A 323 -10.78 -1.79 3.73
C SER A 323 -12.10 -1.02 3.87
N ILE A 324 -12.09 0.12 4.56
CA ILE A 324 -13.28 0.90 4.92
C ILE A 324 -14.11 1.29 3.69
N ALA A 325 -13.46 1.75 2.61
CA ALA A 325 -14.15 2.16 1.37
C ALA A 325 -14.96 1.02 0.74
N LEU A 326 -14.56 -0.25 0.94
CA LEU A 326 -15.28 -1.42 0.44
C LEU A 326 -16.48 -1.79 1.31
N GLU A 327 -16.34 -1.64 2.64
CA GLU A 327 -17.34 -2.16 3.58
C GLU A 327 -18.34 -1.11 4.06
N GLN A 328 -17.92 0.15 4.20
CA GLN A 328 -18.72 1.27 4.70
C GLN A 328 -18.46 2.55 3.87
N PRO A 329 -18.68 2.54 2.55
CA PRO A 329 -18.32 3.64 1.66
C PRO A 329 -19.01 4.96 2.04
N GLU A 330 -20.28 4.92 2.48
CA GLU A 330 -21.03 6.13 2.87
C GLU A 330 -20.47 6.77 4.13
N LEU A 331 -20.22 5.98 5.18
CA LEU A 331 -19.65 6.51 6.43
C LEU A 331 -18.23 7.05 6.19
N TYR A 332 -17.47 6.38 5.33
CA TYR A 332 -16.13 6.77 4.94
C TYR A 332 -16.13 8.15 4.27
N ILE A 333 -16.92 8.30 3.21
CA ILE A 333 -16.96 9.54 2.45
C ILE A 333 -17.57 10.70 3.24
N ASN A 334 -18.64 10.45 4.01
CA ASN A 334 -19.30 11.47 4.83
C ASN A 334 -18.38 12.01 5.94
N SER A 335 -17.51 11.14 6.49
CA SER A 335 -16.50 11.57 7.48
C SER A 335 -15.44 12.49 6.86
N MET A 336 -15.00 12.17 5.64
CA MET A 336 -14.10 13.04 4.87
C MET A 336 -14.74 14.37 4.53
N ILE A 337 -15.97 14.37 4.01
CA ILE A 337 -16.69 15.59 3.63
C ILE A 337 -16.82 16.51 4.83
N ARG A 338 -17.27 15.99 5.98
CA ARG A 338 -17.38 16.79 7.22
C ARG A 338 -16.05 17.43 7.63
N PHE A 339 -14.95 16.71 7.51
CA PHE A 339 -13.61 17.24 7.81
C PHE A 339 -13.14 18.27 6.79
N LEU A 340 -13.40 18.03 5.51
CA LEU A 340 -12.97 18.91 4.42
C LEU A 340 -13.76 20.23 4.38
N THR A 341 -15.03 20.20 4.76
CA THR A 341 -15.94 21.38 4.73
C THR A 341 -15.96 22.18 6.03
N LYS A 342 -15.40 21.66 7.14
CA LYS A 342 -15.17 22.49 8.32
C LYS A 342 -14.19 23.61 8.01
N GLN A 343 -14.65 24.84 8.25
CA GLN A 343 -13.81 26.06 8.25
C GLN A 343 -12.89 26.09 9.46
#